data_531d4f44bfb4aea90cf4868d72753853
#
_entry.id   531d4f44bfb4aea90cf4868d72753853
#
_cell.length_a   1.000
_cell.length_b   1.000
_cell.length_c   1.000
_cell.angle_alpha   90.00
_cell.angle_beta   90.00
_cell.angle_gamma   90.00
#
_symmetry.space_group_name_H-M   'P 1'
#
loop_
_entity.id
_entity.type
_entity.pdbx_description
1 polymer ?
#
loop_
_entity_poly.entity_id
_entity_poly.type
_entity_poly.pdbx_seq_one_letter_code
_entity_poly.pdbx_strand_id
1 'polypeptide(L)'
;AHGWDTPFTDEDVFTQSELDMIKNGNYTDWQDLLYRNALTQSYHLSISNSGEKTRLLFSFKYDKEQGYYKTNDAENYNLTLTADHDLADFWTLGTTVRLKRNNISGFQKINNEILYMTPLSDPYLENGDLNYFPNPLNTSGYNPLANDVPGQFADDAQSNLLNLNLTSHIKINKWLSMHTNFGYIFSDYKRGYFYGKDSYKGKGVKTNSGKEYNNYDQWTLNHIITYDNSFGDHNLVVDLVGEMQSRRYDKGTLSGDNQPVEYTSYHNLGSNTENIKIGSSFENWALASVLGRLRYNYKNKYYFNIAFRTDGSSRLAKGNQWAVFPSGGVSWSMKDESFMQNVNWINSLKLRVSYGTVGN
;
A
#
# COMPACT_ATOMS: atom_id res chain seq x y z
N ALA A 1 23.90 -46.28 24.05
CA ALA A 1 23.80 -46.19 22.60
C ALA A 1 23.06 -47.43 22.11
N HIS A 2 21.85 -47.28 21.61
CA HIS A 2 21.10 -48.36 20.96
C HIS A 2 21.83 -48.78 19.68
N GLY A 3 22.05 -50.10 19.52
CA GLY A 3 22.50 -50.70 18.25
C GLY A 3 21.33 -50.68 17.25
N TRP A 4 21.64 -50.65 15.95
CA TRP A 4 20.64 -50.57 14.86
C TRP A 4 19.63 -51.74 14.81
N ASP A 5 19.89 -52.82 15.61
CA ASP A 5 19.08 -54.04 15.63
C ASP A 5 18.09 -54.13 16.82
N THR A 6 18.04 -53.13 17.71
CA THR A 6 17.07 -53.08 18.82
C THR A 6 15.92 -52.12 18.44
N PRO A 7 14.66 -52.59 18.45
CA PRO A 7 13.50 -51.68 18.24
C PRO A 7 13.47 -50.64 19.34
N PHE A 8 13.26 -49.37 18.95
CA PHE A 8 13.01 -48.30 19.92
C PHE A 8 11.68 -48.58 20.62
N THR A 9 11.66 -48.38 21.94
CA THR A 9 10.41 -48.32 22.73
C THR A 9 9.92 -46.91 22.80
N ASP A 10 8.65 -46.70 23.21
CA ASP A 10 8.10 -45.35 23.37
C ASP A 10 8.89 -44.56 24.42
N GLU A 11 9.41 -45.22 25.46
CA GLU A 11 10.27 -44.62 26.51
C GLU A 11 11.63 -44.15 26.00
N ASP A 12 12.09 -44.67 24.88
CA ASP A 12 13.35 -44.23 24.24
C ASP A 12 13.17 -42.95 23.43
N VAL A 13 11.94 -42.64 23.04
CA VAL A 13 11.60 -41.55 22.13
C VAL A 13 10.90 -40.39 22.83
N PHE A 14 10.00 -40.70 23.78
CA PHE A 14 9.18 -39.72 24.47
C PHE A 14 9.60 -39.57 25.93
N THR A 15 9.44 -38.35 26.45
CA THR A 15 9.54 -38.08 27.90
C THR A 15 8.36 -38.70 28.65
N GLN A 16 8.48 -38.86 29.97
CA GLN A 16 7.36 -39.36 30.77
C GLN A 16 6.10 -38.48 30.65
N SER A 17 6.26 -37.17 30.59
CA SER A 17 5.15 -36.24 30.41
C SER A 17 4.42 -36.47 29.07
N GLU A 18 5.18 -36.65 27.98
CA GLU A 18 4.61 -36.94 26.67
C GLU A 18 3.89 -38.31 26.65
N LEU A 19 4.47 -39.30 27.30
CA LEU A 19 3.83 -40.62 27.45
C LEU A 19 2.52 -40.56 28.24
N ASP A 20 2.47 -39.73 29.28
CA ASP A 20 1.26 -39.51 30.07
C ASP A 20 0.20 -38.76 29.25
N MET A 21 0.58 -37.80 28.40
CA MET A 21 -0.31 -37.16 27.46
C MET A 21 -0.87 -38.12 26.42
N ILE A 22 -0.04 -38.98 25.83
CA ILE A 22 -0.45 -40.02 24.87
C ILE A 22 -1.44 -40.98 25.53
N LYS A 23 -1.11 -41.49 26.72
CA LYS A 23 -1.92 -42.44 27.47
C LYS A 23 -3.29 -41.85 27.85
N ASN A 24 -3.35 -40.60 28.18
CA ASN A 24 -4.58 -39.89 28.59
C ASN A 24 -5.34 -39.31 27.41
N GLY A 25 -4.78 -39.32 26.19
CA GLY A 25 -5.37 -38.69 25.01
C GLY A 25 -5.42 -37.16 25.07
N ASN A 26 -4.54 -36.54 25.88
CA ASN A 26 -4.46 -35.09 26.04
C ASN A 26 -3.47 -34.53 25.02
N TYR A 27 -3.98 -33.81 24.04
CA TYR A 27 -3.16 -33.16 23.02
C TYR A 27 -3.42 -31.67 23.00
N THR A 28 -2.35 -30.88 22.90
CA THR A 28 -2.46 -29.42 22.80
C THR A 28 -2.70 -28.99 21.37
N ASP A 29 -3.82 -28.29 21.12
CA ASP A 29 -4.08 -27.60 19.86
C ASP A 29 -3.52 -26.17 19.96
N TRP A 30 -2.27 -26.02 19.51
CA TRP A 30 -1.59 -24.72 19.48
C TRP A 30 -2.25 -23.69 18.57
N GLN A 31 -2.96 -24.13 17.54
CA GLN A 31 -3.68 -23.22 16.65
C GLN A 31 -4.88 -22.61 17.36
N ASP A 32 -5.67 -23.40 18.07
CA ASP A 32 -6.82 -22.91 18.82
C ASP A 32 -6.43 -21.96 19.96
N LEU A 33 -5.28 -22.21 20.59
CA LEU A 33 -4.73 -21.32 21.63
C LEU A 33 -4.36 -19.93 21.10
N LEU A 34 -3.80 -19.83 19.90
CA LEU A 34 -3.25 -18.60 19.32
C LEU A 34 -4.20 -17.90 18.38
N TYR A 35 -5.03 -18.66 17.69
CA TYR A 35 -5.94 -18.12 16.69
C TYR A 35 -7.34 -17.92 17.24
N ARG A 36 -8.08 -17.09 16.55
CA ARG A 36 -9.52 -16.87 16.77
C ARG A 36 -10.25 -16.82 15.45
N ASN A 37 -11.55 -17.03 15.51
CA ASN A 37 -12.44 -16.63 14.42
C ASN A 37 -12.40 -15.10 14.30
N ALA A 38 -11.88 -14.61 13.17
CA ALA A 38 -11.70 -13.19 12.93
C ALA A 38 -13.00 -12.56 12.42
N LEU A 39 -13.44 -11.48 13.09
CA LEU A 39 -14.62 -10.72 12.69
C LEU A 39 -14.21 -9.44 11.95
N THR A 40 -14.80 -9.21 10.78
CA THR A 40 -14.71 -7.94 10.06
C THR A 40 -16.06 -7.22 10.10
N GLN A 41 -16.05 -5.96 10.49
CA GLN A 41 -17.21 -5.08 10.50
C GLN A 41 -16.94 -3.90 9.58
N SER A 42 -17.91 -3.55 8.73
CA SER A 42 -17.80 -2.43 7.80
C SER A 42 -19.08 -1.58 7.86
N TYR A 43 -18.89 -0.29 8.06
CA TYR A 43 -19.99 0.68 8.10
C TYR A 43 -19.70 1.77 7.07
N HIS A 44 -20.65 2.00 6.17
CA HIS A 44 -20.51 2.97 5.10
C HIS A 44 -21.75 3.85 5.02
N LEU A 45 -21.52 5.17 5.04
CA LEU A 45 -22.51 6.21 4.81
C LEU A 45 -22.09 7.02 3.58
N SER A 46 -23.00 7.20 2.62
CA SER A 46 -22.76 8.05 1.47
C SER A 46 -23.98 8.94 1.23
N ILE A 47 -23.74 10.22 1.01
CA ILE A 47 -24.75 11.22 0.70
C ILE A 47 -24.29 11.95 -0.55
N SER A 48 -25.14 12.02 -1.56
CA SER A 48 -24.87 12.77 -2.77
C SER A 48 -26.03 13.72 -3.10
N ASN A 49 -25.66 14.86 -3.64
CA ASN A 49 -26.61 15.82 -4.16
C ASN A 49 -26.14 16.33 -5.52
N SER A 50 -27.06 16.45 -6.48
CA SER A 50 -26.81 17.00 -7.80
C SER A 50 -27.85 18.08 -8.09
N GLY A 51 -27.44 19.34 -7.97
CA GLY A 51 -28.19 20.52 -8.42
C GLY A 51 -27.79 20.93 -9.83
N GLU A 52 -28.36 22.05 -10.31
CA GLU A 52 -28.07 22.57 -11.66
C GLU A 52 -26.60 22.94 -11.85
N LYS A 53 -25.98 23.56 -10.85
CA LYS A 53 -24.59 24.05 -10.90
C LYS A 53 -23.63 23.35 -9.97
N THR A 54 -24.12 22.56 -9.01
CA THR A 54 -23.29 21.98 -7.97
C THR A 54 -23.59 20.51 -7.79
N ARG A 55 -22.55 19.69 -7.86
CA ARG A 55 -22.59 18.24 -7.54
C ARG A 55 -21.74 18.01 -6.31
N LEU A 56 -22.30 17.35 -5.31
CA LEU A 56 -21.64 17.07 -4.03
C LEU A 56 -21.72 15.58 -3.73
N LEU A 57 -20.64 15.04 -3.21
CA LEU A 57 -20.59 13.72 -2.62
C LEU A 57 -19.85 13.79 -1.28
N PHE A 58 -20.51 13.29 -0.26
CA PHE A 58 -19.90 12.96 1.02
C PHE A 58 -19.93 11.44 1.20
N SER A 59 -18.82 10.84 1.59
CA SER A 59 -18.75 9.42 1.92
C SER A 59 -17.86 9.21 3.14
N PHE A 60 -18.36 8.46 4.10
CA PHE A 60 -17.61 8.01 5.27
C PHE A 60 -17.68 6.51 5.37
N LYS A 61 -16.53 5.86 5.57
CA LYS A 61 -16.42 4.42 5.79
C LYS A 61 -15.54 4.14 7.00
N TYR A 62 -16.04 3.28 7.89
CA TYR A 62 -15.30 2.72 9.01
C TYR A 62 -15.25 1.21 8.87
N ASP A 63 -14.04 0.64 8.91
CA ASP A 63 -13.83 -0.80 8.94
C ASP A 63 -13.07 -1.15 10.23
N LYS A 64 -13.54 -2.17 10.93
CA LYS A 64 -12.85 -2.82 12.04
C LYS A 64 -12.60 -4.28 11.66
N GLU A 65 -11.34 -4.67 11.69
CA GLU A 65 -10.89 -6.00 11.30
C GLU A 65 -10.14 -6.64 12.47
N GLN A 66 -10.61 -7.78 12.92
CA GLN A 66 -9.85 -8.63 13.82
C GLN A 66 -8.92 -9.52 12.99
N GLY A 67 -7.66 -9.63 13.42
CA GLY A 67 -6.73 -10.59 12.82
C GLY A 67 -6.93 -12.01 13.36
N TYR A 68 -6.35 -12.99 12.70
CA TYR A 68 -6.35 -14.38 13.15
C TYR A 68 -5.69 -14.55 14.52
N TYR A 69 -4.56 -13.87 14.76
CA TYR A 69 -4.00 -13.79 16.09
C TYR A 69 -4.88 -12.96 17.01
N LYS A 70 -5.04 -13.41 18.25
CA LYS A 70 -5.90 -12.75 19.25
C LYS A 70 -5.49 -11.33 19.54
N THR A 71 -4.21 -10.99 19.33
CA THR A 71 -3.65 -9.65 19.56
C THR A 71 -3.80 -8.70 18.37
N ASN A 72 -4.02 -9.22 17.14
CA ASN A 72 -4.00 -8.41 15.93
C ASN A 72 -5.37 -7.75 15.69
N ASP A 73 -5.41 -6.44 15.68
CA ASP A 73 -6.59 -5.65 15.30
C ASP A 73 -6.22 -4.53 14.33
N ALA A 74 -7.13 -4.18 13.43
CA ALA A 74 -6.98 -3.04 12.55
C ALA A 74 -8.27 -2.22 12.47
N GLU A 75 -8.13 -0.90 12.43
CA GLU A 75 -9.24 0.04 12.24
C GLU A 75 -8.91 1.00 11.10
N ASN A 76 -9.84 1.12 10.16
CA ASN A 76 -9.71 2.01 9.01
C ASN A 76 -10.83 3.04 8.99
N TYR A 77 -10.47 4.31 8.94
CA TYR A 77 -11.37 5.44 8.77
C TYR A 77 -11.11 6.08 7.41
N ASN A 78 -12.13 6.18 6.58
CA ASN A 78 -12.03 6.79 5.26
C ASN A 78 -13.12 7.84 5.11
N LEU A 79 -12.72 9.07 4.80
CA LEU A 79 -13.61 10.18 4.48
C LEU A 79 -13.32 10.64 3.05
N THR A 80 -14.36 10.78 2.23
CA THR A 80 -14.27 11.36 0.89
C THR A 80 -15.28 12.49 0.76
N LEU A 81 -14.79 13.64 0.33
CA LEU A 81 -15.60 14.79 -0.08
C LEU A 81 -15.28 15.08 -1.54
N THR A 82 -16.29 15.13 -2.39
CA THR A 82 -16.16 15.59 -3.77
C THR A 82 -17.17 16.69 -4.01
N ALA A 83 -16.71 17.78 -4.60
CA ALA A 83 -17.55 18.89 -5.01
C ALA A 83 -17.13 19.37 -6.40
N ASP A 84 -18.08 19.42 -7.33
CA ASP A 84 -17.94 20.10 -8.61
C ASP A 84 -18.93 21.26 -8.64
N HIS A 85 -18.46 22.41 -9.07
CA HIS A 85 -19.28 23.60 -9.17
C HIS A 85 -19.05 24.35 -10.50
N ASP A 86 -20.12 24.58 -11.23
CA ASP A 86 -20.11 25.35 -12.46
C ASP A 86 -20.21 26.86 -12.09
N LEU A 87 -19.01 27.51 -12.01
CA LEU A 87 -18.90 28.94 -11.74
C LEU A 87 -19.56 29.78 -12.83
N ALA A 88 -19.46 29.30 -14.08
CA ALA A 88 -20.08 29.85 -15.26
C ALA A 88 -20.29 28.70 -16.27
N ASP A 89 -21.07 28.93 -17.33
CA ASP A 89 -21.32 27.94 -18.40
C ASP A 89 -20.04 27.47 -19.08
N PHE A 90 -18.98 28.26 -19.00
CA PHE A 90 -17.68 27.99 -19.57
C PHE A 90 -16.64 27.54 -18.53
N TRP A 91 -16.93 27.53 -17.21
CA TRP A 91 -15.93 27.29 -16.17
C TRP A 91 -16.47 26.43 -15.05
N THR A 92 -15.93 25.22 -14.92
CA THR A 92 -16.20 24.25 -13.84
C THR A 92 -14.97 24.12 -12.95
N LEU A 93 -15.16 24.22 -11.64
CA LEU A 93 -14.18 23.83 -10.62
C LEU A 93 -14.61 22.53 -9.96
N GLY A 94 -13.65 21.64 -9.76
CA GLY A 94 -13.84 20.42 -9.02
C GLY A 94 -12.83 20.28 -7.88
N THR A 95 -13.25 19.67 -6.80
CA THR A 95 -12.37 19.30 -5.70
C THR A 95 -12.72 17.91 -5.18
N THR A 96 -11.71 17.13 -4.87
CA THR A 96 -11.86 15.89 -4.12
C THR A 96 -10.86 15.87 -2.98
N VAL A 97 -11.36 15.68 -1.77
CA VAL A 97 -10.56 15.48 -0.57
C VAL A 97 -10.80 14.07 -0.05
N ARG A 98 -9.73 13.29 0.11
CA ARG A 98 -9.78 11.98 0.77
C ARG A 98 -8.88 12.00 1.98
N LEU A 99 -9.46 11.69 3.13
CA LEU A 99 -8.75 11.47 4.37
C LEU A 99 -8.85 10.00 4.74
N LYS A 100 -7.72 9.40 5.04
CA LYS A 100 -7.67 8.02 5.53
C LYS A 100 -6.82 7.98 6.79
N ARG A 101 -7.32 7.26 7.79
CA ARG A 101 -6.54 6.85 8.97
C ARG A 101 -6.63 5.34 9.10
N ASN A 102 -5.48 4.71 9.28
CA ASN A 102 -5.36 3.29 9.58
C ASN A 102 -4.61 3.16 10.91
N ASN A 103 -5.19 2.42 11.84
CA ASN A 103 -4.56 2.02 13.09
C ASN A 103 -4.43 0.50 13.08
N ILE A 104 -3.26 -0.01 13.38
CA ILE A 104 -2.98 -1.43 13.55
C ILE A 104 -2.41 -1.60 14.95
N SER A 105 -2.93 -2.55 15.70
CA SER A 105 -2.44 -2.89 17.03
C SER A 105 -2.09 -4.36 17.15
N GLY A 106 -1.07 -4.64 17.93
CA GLY A 106 -0.65 -5.98 18.28
C GLY A 106 -0.20 -6.85 17.11
N PHE A 107 0.33 -6.26 16.05
CA PHE A 107 0.68 -6.97 14.82
C PHE A 107 1.84 -7.95 15.03
N GLN A 108 1.55 -9.26 15.07
CA GLN A 108 2.55 -10.30 15.20
C GLN A 108 2.54 -11.28 14.00
N LYS A 109 3.70 -11.88 13.76
CA LYS A 109 3.94 -12.89 12.71
C LYS A 109 4.76 -14.04 13.31
N ILE A 110 4.08 -15.04 13.83
CA ILE A 110 4.70 -16.27 14.39
C ILE A 110 4.16 -17.53 13.72
N ASN A 111 3.88 -17.45 12.41
CA ASN A 111 3.25 -18.55 11.68
C ASN A 111 4.09 -19.83 11.63
N ASN A 112 5.40 -19.67 11.42
CA ASN A 112 6.29 -20.84 11.28
C ASN A 112 6.55 -21.48 12.63
N GLU A 113 6.59 -20.69 13.68
CA GLU A 113 6.91 -21.12 15.03
C GLU A 113 5.85 -22.06 15.60
N ILE A 114 4.58 -21.82 15.26
CA ILE A 114 3.46 -22.68 15.65
C ILE A 114 3.62 -24.09 15.06
N LEU A 115 4.12 -24.20 13.83
CA LEU A 115 4.32 -25.47 13.15
C LEU A 115 5.41 -26.34 13.80
N TYR A 116 6.29 -25.75 14.60
CA TYR A 116 7.33 -26.46 15.34
C TYR A 116 6.91 -26.88 16.75
N MET A 117 5.71 -26.48 17.19
CA MET A 117 5.19 -26.88 18.49
C MET A 117 4.58 -28.27 18.40
N THR A 118 5.04 -29.17 19.27
CA THR A 118 4.46 -30.51 19.33
C THR A 118 3.13 -30.51 20.05
N PRO A 119 2.12 -31.28 19.60
CA PRO A 119 0.88 -31.49 20.34
C PRO A 119 1.08 -32.16 21.71
N LEU A 120 2.24 -32.80 21.92
CA LEU A 120 2.64 -33.47 23.17
C LEU A 120 3.40 -32.51 24.11
N SER A 121 3.03 -31.25 24.14
CA SER A 121 3.65 -30.24 24.99
C SER A 121 2.60 -29.41 25.72
N ASP A 122 2.84 -29.16 27.00
CA ASP A 122 1.95 -28.40 27.87
C ASP A 122 2.27 -26.92 27.80
N PRO A 123 1.33 -26.05 27.36
CA PRO A 123 1.54 -24.60 27.28
C PRO A 123 1.64 -23.95 28.68
N TYR A 124 1.17 -24.60 29.72
CA TYR A 124 1.13 -24.09 31.09
C TYR A 124 1.76 -25.09 32.07
N LEU A 125 2.30 -24.58 33.15
CA LEU A 125 2.78 -25.36 34.28
C LEU A 125 1.60 -25.80 35.18
N GLU A 126 1.82 -26.77 36.08
CA GLU A 126 0.79 -27.26 37.01
C GLU A 126 0.17 -26.17 37.87
N ASN A 127 0.92 -25.11 38.18
CA ASN A 127 0.45 -23.95 38.93
C ASN A 127 -0.35 -22.93 38.10
N GLY A 128 -0.51 -23.18 36.78
CA GLY A 128 -1.22 -22.31 35.85
C GLY A 128 -0.37 -21.21 35.18
N ASP A 129 0.90 -21.09 35.56
CA ASP A 129 1.82 -20.15 34.91
C ASP A 129 2.17 -20.62 33.50
N LEU A 130 2.55 -19.67 32.61
CA LEU A 130 2.98 -19.99 31.27
C LEU A 130 4.27 -20.84 31.30
N ASN A 131 4.24 -22.00 30.62
CA ASN A 131 5.43 -22.79 30.38
C ASN A 131 6.20 -22.20 29.17
N TYR A 132 7.26 -21.46 29.43
CA TYR A 132 8.03 -20.80 28.37
C TYR A 132 8.77 -21.76 27.44
N PHE A 133 9.05 -22.99 27.89
CA PHE A 133 9.73 -24.05 27.11
C PHE A 133 8.89 -25.33 27.13
N PRO A 134 7.76 -25.33 26.43
CA PRO A 134 6.77 -26.40 26.52
C PRO A 134 7.24 -27.71 25.87
N ASN A 135 8.24 -27.67 24.99
CA ASN A 135 8.80 -28.86 24.36
C ASN A 135 10.04 -29.35 25.15
N PRO A 136 9.94 -30.44 25.89
CA PRO A 136 11.04 -30.93 26.72
C PRO A 136 12.28 -31.41 25.95
N LEU A 137 12.10 -31.81 24.69
CA LEU A 137 13.20 -32.29 23.83
C LEU A 137 13.81 -31.18 22.98
N ASN A 138 13.13 -30.05 22.82
CA ASN A 138 13.57 -28.92 22.00
C ASN A 138 13.57 -27.62 22.82
N THR A 139 14.66 -27.40 23.56
CA THR A 139 14.84 -26.18 24.39
C THR A 139 14.92 -24.87 23.55
N SER A 140 15.01 -24.98 22.22
CA SER A 140 14.93 -23.80 21.34
C SER A 140 13.48 -23.38 21.00
N GLY A 141 12.50 -24.26 21.23
CA GLY A 141 11.08 -23.99 21.05
C GLY A 141 10.53 -23.13 22.20
N TYR A 142 10.45 -21.83 21.99
CA TYR A 142 9.84 -20.91 22.96
C TYR A 142 8.32 -20.86 22.78
N ASN A 143 7.57 -20.74 23.89
CA ASN A 143 6.11 -20.74 23.85
C ASN A 143 5.58 -19.51 23.07
N PRO A 144 4.84 -19.70 21.97
CA PRO A 144 4.30 -18.58 21.21
C PRO A 144 3.25 -17.75 21.97
N LEU A 145 2.62 -18.29 23.02
CA LEU A 145 1.71 -17.54 23.91
C LEU A 145 2.43 -16.51 24.79
N ALA A 146 3.75 -16.50 24.81
CA ALA A 146 4.54 -15.52 25.56
C ALA A 146 4.26 -14.06 25.15
N ASN A 147 3.80 -13.83 23.92
CA ASN A 147 3.37 -12.50 23.49
C ASN A 147 2.00 -12.08 24.04
N ASP A 148 1.19 -13.03 24.52
CA ASP A 148 -0.12 -12.73 25.10
C ASP A 148 -0.01 -12.36 26.58
N VAL A 149 1.18 -12.54 27.18
CA VAL A 149 1.46 -12.11 28.55
C VAL A 149 1.42 -10.57 28.61
N PRO A 150 0.62 -9.97 29.51
CA PRO A 150 0.47 -8.52 29.62
C PRO A 150 1.83 -7.79 29.75
N GLY A 151 2.04 -6.78 28.90
CA GLY A 151 3.27 -5.98 28.91
C GLY A 151 4.45 -6.58 28.19
N GLN A 152 4.36 -7.83 27.67
CA GLN A 152 5.47 -8.48 26.99
C GLN A 152 5.52 -8.22 25.48
N PHE A 153 4.41 -7.75 24.89
CA PHE A 153 4.36 -7.52 23.46
C PHE A 153 3.53 -6.27 23.11
N ALA A 154 4.09 -5.44 22.23
CA ALA A 154 3.38 -4.40 21.52
C ALA A 154 4.00 -4.21 20.14
N ASP A 155 3.19 -4.07 19.11
CA ASP A 155 3.63 -3.67 17.77
C ASP A 155 2.47 -2.93 17.10
N ASP A 156 2.50 -1.61 17.26
CA ASP A 156 1.41 -0.73 16.88
C ASP A 156 1.83 0.20 15.76
N ALA A 157 0.99 0.35 14.76
CA ALA A 157 1.24 1.25 13.66
C ALA A 157 0.03 2.14 13.39
N GLN A 158 0.30 3.37 13.00
CA GLN A 158 -0.70 4.33 12.56
C GLN A 158 -0.25 4.99 11.28
N SER A 159 -1.14 5.09 10.31
CA SER A 159 -0.92 5.90 9.12
C SER A 159 -2.09 6.86 8.87
N ASN A 160 -1.76 8.10 8.51
CA ASN A 160 -2.71 9.10 8.06
C ASN A 160 -2.39 9.46 6.61
N LEU A 161 -3.41 9.62 5.79
CA LEU A 161 -3.29 10.02 4.39
C LEU A 161 -4.26 11.17 4.12
N LEU A 162 -3.74 12.25 3.57
CA LEU A 162 -4.51 13.29 2.89
C LEU A 162 -4.24 13.17 1.38
N ASN A 163 -5.29 13.07 0.59
CA ASN A 163 -5.22 13.19 -0.86
C ASN A 163 -6.19 14.31 -1.29
N LEU A 164 -5.64 15.41 -1.77
CA LEU A 164 -6.37 16.55 -2.31
C LEU A 164 -6.21 16.56 -3.82
N ASN A 165 -7.30 16.69 -4.54
CA ASN A 165 -7.32 16.93 -5.97
C ASN A 165 -8.18 18.15 -6.28
N LEU A 166 -7.62 19.12 -6.98
CA LEU A 166 -8.31 20.33 -7.46
C LEU A 166 -8.28 20.32 -8.99
N THR A 167 -9.43 20.50 -9.61
CA THR A 167 -9.56 20.56 -11.05
C THR A 167 -10.20 21.87 -11.49
N SER A 168 -9.75 22.42 -12.60
CA SER A 168 -10.36 23.55 -13.27
C SER A 168 -10.50 23.22 -14.74
N HIS A 169 -11.72 23.30 -15.25
CA HIS A 169 -12.02 23.10 -16.66
C HIS A 169 -12.66 24.37 -17.22
N ILE A 170 -11.99 25.01 -18.20
CA ILE A 170 -12.42 26.23 -18.85
C ILE A 170 -12.62 25.97 -20.34
N LYS A 171 -13.82 26.23 -20.85
CA LYS A 171 -14.15 26.25 -22.28
C LYS A 171 -13.97 27.68 -22.79
N ILE A 172 -12.78 28.00 -23.34
CA ILE A 172 -12.45 29.35 -23.82
C ILE A 172 -13.36 29.73 -25.00
N ASN A 173 -13.59 28.77 -25.88
CA ASN A 173 -14.57 28.86 -26.95
C ASN A 173 -14.95 27.44 -27.43
N LYS A 174 -15.69 27.31 -28.54
CA LYS A 174 -16.16 26.02 -29.05
C LYS A 174 -15.03 25.05 -29.51
N TRP A 175 -13.81 25.55 -29.71
CA TRP A 175 -12.67 24.75 -30.16
C TRP A 175 -11.54 24.68 -29.16
N LEU A 176 -11.47 25.58 -28.20
CA LEU A 176 -10.35 25.74 -27.28
C LEU A 176 -10.82 25.55 -25.86
N SER A 177 -10.22 24.59 -25.17
CA SER A 177 -10.45 24.32 -23.75
C SER A 177 -9.13 24.23 -22.99
N MET A 178 -9.22 24.46 -21.69
CA MET A 178 -8.11 24.37 -20.75
C MET A 178 -8.53 23.53 -19.56
N HIS A 179 -7.72 22.54 -19.22
CA HIS A 179 -7.91 21.71 -18.06
C HIS A 179 -6.66 21.78 -17.17
N THR A 180 -6.86 22.17 -15.92
CA THR A 180 -5.80 22.19 -14.90
C THR A 180 -6.17 21.20 -13.82
N ASN A 181 -5.20 20.39 -13.41
CA ASN A 181 -5.33 19.46 -12.30
C ASN A 181 -4.16 19.65 -11.35
N PHE A 182 -4.45 19.96 -10.10
CA PHE A 182 -3.50 20.00 -9.01
C PHE A 182 -3.81 18.87 -8.02
N GLY A 183 -2.86 17.95 -7.85
CA GLY A 183 -2.91 16.87 -6.88
C GLY A 183 -1.92 17.12 -5.76
N TYR A 184 -2.33 16.85 -4.52
CA TYR A 184 -1.46 16.84 -3.36
C TYR A 184 -1.73 15.61 -2.51
N ILE A 185 -0.66 14.87 -2.18
CA ILE A 185 -0.70 13.70 -1.31
C ILE A 185 0.25 13.96 -0.14
N PHE A 186 -0.28 13.81 1.05
CA PHE A 186 0.52 13.79 2.28
C PHE A 186 0.20 12.51 3.03
N SER A 187 1.25 11.80 3.48
CA SER A 187 1.12 10.62 4.33
C SER A 187 2.12 10.69 5.46
N ASP A 188 1.65 10.40 6.65
CA ASP A 188 2.42 10.24 7.87
C ASP A 188 2.21 8.81 8.37
N TYR A 189 3.31 8.13 8.71
CA TYR A 189 3.31 6.78 9.26
C TYR A 189 4.16 6.75 10.53
N LYS A 190 3.63 6.11 11.56
CA LYS A 190 4.29 5.88 12.83
C LYS A 190 4.12 4.43 13.23
N ARG A 191 5.18 3.79 13.66
CA ARG A 191 5.16 2.47 14.28
C ARG A 191 5.97 2.51 15.56
N GLY A 192 5.47 1.87 16.60
CA GLY A 192 6.20 1.57 17.82
C GLY A 192 6.11 0.08 18.10
N TYR A 193 7.22 -0.54 18.46
CA TYR A 193 7.22 -1.94 18.85
C TYR A 193 8.04 -2.14 20.13
N PHE A 194 7.57 -3.11 20.91
CA PHE A 194 8.23 -3.56 22.11
C PHE A 194 8.07 -5.08 22.25
N TYR A 195 9.16 -5.74 22.46
CA TYR A 195 9.25 -7.14 22.80
C TYR A 195 9.91 -7.25 24.17
N GLY A 196 9.14 -7.63 25.17
CA GLY A 196 9.60 -7.82 26.54
C GLY A 196 10.61 -8.94 26.65
N LYS A 197 11.29 -9.02 27.79
CA LYS A 197 12.28 -10.07 28.04
C LYS A 197 11.68 -11.48 27.86
N ASP A 198 10.47 -11.67 28.40
CA ASP A 198 9.78 -12.96 28.38
C ASP A 198 8.85 -13.12 27.17
N SER A 199 8.86 -12.19 26.20
CA SER A 199 8.16 -12.33 24.95
C SER A 199 8.74 -13.45 24.07
N TYR A 200 7.98 -13.89 23.06
CA TYR A 200 8.46 -14.87 22.10
C TYR A 200 9.80 -14.47 21.45
N LYS A 201 10.02 -13.18 21.21
CA LYS A 201 11.28 -12.68 20.63
C LYS A 201 12.38 -12.50 21.67
N GLY A 202 12.02 -12.12 22.88
CA GLY A 202 12.96 -11.90 23.99
C GLY A 202 13.56 -13.19 24.54
N LYS A 203 12.77 -14.28 24.55
CA LYS A 203 13.15 -15.66 24.94
C LYS A 203 13.82 -15.74 26.32
N GLY A 204 13.40 -14.92 27.28
CA GLY A 204 13.99 -14.85 28.62
C GLY A 204 15.35 -14.13 28.66
N VAL A 205 15.85 -13.59 27.55
CA VAL A 205 17.20 -13.01 27.46
C VAL A 205 17.16 -11.50 27.65
N LYS A 206 16.50 -10.76 26.76
CA LYS A 206 16.48 -9.30 26.78
C LYS A 206 15.29 -8.70 26.05
N THR A 207 14.97 -7.46 26.36
CA THR A 207 13.97 -6.68 25.63
C THR A 207 14.53 -6.17 24.31
N ASN A 208 13.61 -5.90 23.34
CA ASN A 208 13.93 -5.18 22.13
C ASN A 208 12.80 -4.20 21.83
N SER A 209 13.13 -2.95 21.59
CA SER A 209 12.14 -1.90 21.32
C SER A 209 12.58 -0.96 20.20
N GLY A 210 11.60 -0.31 19.56
CA GLY A 210 11.92 0.66 18.53
C GLY A 210 10.72 1.48 18.06
N LYS A 211 11.03 2.52 17.30
CA LYS A 211 10.08 3.39 16.60
C LYS A 211 10.51 3.63 15.16
N GLU A 212 9.53 3.78 14.32
CA GLU A 212 9.70 4.18 12.92
C GLU A 212 8.73 5.33 12.60
N TYR A 213 9.24 6.34 11.92
CA TYR A 213 8.48 7.49 11.43
C TYR A 213 8.78 7.67 9.95
N ASN A 214 7.73 7.79 9.13
CA ASN A 214 7.86 8.10 7.71
C ASN A 214 6.93 9.23 7.36
N ASN A 215 7.45 10.27 6.74
CA ASN A 215 6.67 11.35 6.16
C ASN A 215 6.85 11.33 4.64
N TYR A 216 5.75 11.45 3.93
CA TYR A 216 5.71 11.49 2.48
C TYR A 216 4.83 12.62 2.04
N ASP A 217 5.33 13.50 1.21
CA ASP A 217 4.54 14.50 0.52
C ASP A 217 4.88 14.56 -0.97
N GLN A 218 3.86 14.72 -1.76
CA GLN A 218 3.97 14.85 -3.21
C GLN A 218 2.92 15.81 -3.72
N TRP A 219 3.30 16.70 -4.61
CA TRP A 219 2.36 17.45 -5.40
C TRP A 219 2.61 17.23 -6.90
N THR A 220 1.54 17.34 -7.66
CA THR A 220 1.54 17.24 -9.13
C THR A 220 0.65 18.34 -9.67
N LEU A 221 1.14 19.05 -10.66
CA LEU A 221 0.37 20.05 -11.42
C LEU A 221 0.40 19.65 -12.89
N ASN A 222 -0.78 19.41 -13.46
CA ASN A 222 -0.97 19.17 -14.88
C ASN A 222 -1.80 20.30 -15.48
N HIS A 223 -1.33 20.85 -16.59
CA HIS A 223 -2.02 21.88 -17.33
C HIS A 223 -2.12 21.47 -18.79
N ILE A 224 -3.34 21.34 -19.30
CA ILE A 224 -3.64 20.83 -20.64
C ILE A 224 -4.43 21.90 -21.39
N ILE A 225 -3.93 22.33 -22.54
CA ILE A 225 -4.65 23.17 -23.49
C ILE A 225 -4.99 22.29 -24.68
N THR A 226 -6.27 22.17 -25.01
CA THR A 226 -6.77 21.37 -26.12
C THR A 226 -7.45 22.28 -27.15
N TYR A 227 -6.97 22.24 -28.39
CA TYR A 227 -7.68 22.70 -29.55
C TYR A 227 -8.34 21.51 -30.24
N ASP A 228 -9.66 21.53 -30.43
CA ASP A 228 -10.45 20.47 -31.06
C ASP A 228 -11.43 21.10 -32.06
N ASN A 229 -11.24 20.86 -33.34
CA ASN A 229 -12.06 21.40 -34.39
C ASN A 229 -12.24 20.43 -35.55
N SER A 230 -13.46 20.49 -36.12
CA SER A 230 -13.85 19.76 -37.31
C SER A 230 -14.25 20.72 -38.41
N PHE A 231 -13.67 20.56 -39.61
CA PHE A 231 -13.96 21.37 -40.78
C PHE A 231 -14.12 20.48 -42.01
N GLY A 232 -15.37 20.30 -42.46
CA GLY A 232 -15.74 19.34 -43.47
C GLY A 232 -15.37 17.90 -43.07
N ASP A 233 -14.61 17.22 -43.90
CA ASP A 233 -14.15 15.85 -43.66
C ASP A 233 -12.91 15.77 -42.76
N HIS A 234 -12.41 16.89 -42.25
CA HIS A 234 -11.17 16.98 -41.47
C HIS A 234 -11.48 17.16 -40.00
N ASN A 235 -10.85 16.37 -39.14
CA ASN A 235 -10.90 16.56 -37.69
C ASN A 235 -9.46 16.71 -37.17
N LEU A 236 -9.22 17.79 -36.44
CA LEU A 236 -7.92 18.13 -35.86
C LEU A 236 -8.03 18.35 -34.37
N VAL A 237 -7.24 17.61 -33.61
CA VAL A 237 -7.08 17.82 -32.16
C VAL A 237 -5.61 18.05 -31.86
N VAL A 238 -5.31 19.15 -31.18
CA VAL A 238 -3.96 19.49 -30.71
C VAL A 238 -4.00 19.64 -29.20
N ASP A 239 -3.17 18.90 -28.50
CA ASP A 239 -2.98 19.01 -27.06
C ASP A 239 -1.58 19.58 -26.78
N LEU A 240 -1.51 20.59 -25.92
CA LEU A 240 -0.29 21.05 -25.28
C LEU A 240 -0.41 20.80 -23.78
N VAL A 241 0.54 20.03 -23.22
CA VAL A 241 0.51 19.62 -21.82
C VAL A 241 1.79 20.09 -21.14
N GLY A 242 1.64 20.77 -20.00
CA GLY A 242 2.72 21.03 -19.04
C GLY A 242 2.45 20.22 -17.76
N GLU A 243 3.48 19.53 -17.27
CA GLU A 243 3.40 18.76 -16.03
C GLU A 243 4.57 19.12 -15.13
N MET A 244 4.29 19.28 -13.84
CA MET A 244 5.29 19.43 -12.79
C MET A 244 4.95 18.50 -11.63
N GLN A 245 5.95 17.86 -11.08
CA GLN A 245 5.81 16.98 -9.92
C GLN A 245 6.99 17.17 -8.98
N SER A 246 6.73 17.16 -7.69
CA SER A 246 7.77 17.09 -6.66
C SER A 246 7.36 16.09 -5.59
N ARG A 247 8.33 15.35 -5.10
CA ARG A 247 8.17 14.36 -4.05
C ARG A 247 9.25 14.54 -3.00
N ARG A 248 8.83 14.47 -1.75
CA ARG A 248 9.71 14.40 -0.58
C ARG A 248 9.34 13.19 0.27
N TYR A 249 10.34 12.47 0.70
CA TYR A 249 10.21 11.35 1.62
C TYR A 249 11.27 11.48 2.71
N ASP A 250 10.85 11.37 3.96
CA ASP A 250 11.69 11.46 5.14
C ASP A 250 11.36 10.30 6.08
N LYS A 251 12.39 9.53 6.46
CA LYS A 251 12.24 8.37 7.33
C LYS A 251 13.23 8.45 8.48
N GLY A 252 12.74 8.18 9.69
CA GLY A 252 13.53 8.00 10.88
C GLY A 252 13.25 6.65 11.54
N THR A 253 14.29 5.99 12.03
CA THR A 253 14.19 4.76 12.79
C THR A 253 15.06 4.84 14.03
N LEU A 254 14.51 4.37 15.15
CA LEU A 254 15.20 4.27 16.43
C LEU A 254 14.92 2.89 17.01
N SER A 255 15.93 2.21 17.51
CA SER A 255 15.76 0.94 18.19
C SER A 255 16.87 0.70 19.21
N GLY A 256 16.62 -0.21 20.13
CA GLY A 256 17.60 -0.65 21.10
C GLY A 256 17.13 -1.90 21.83
N ASP A 257 18.04 -2.48 22.60
CA ASP A 257 17.83 -3.67 23.39
C ASP A 257 18.06 -3.36 24.88
N ASN A 258 17.66 -4.31 25.71
CA ASN A 258 17.91 -4.35 27.14
C ASN A 258 17.38 -3.11 27.90
N GLN A 259 16.06 -2.87 27.75
CA GLN A 259 15.33 -1.85 28.49
C GLN A 259 15.02 -2.35 29.89
N PRO A 260 15.55 -1.74 30.95
CA PRO A 260 15.42 -2.28 32.31
C PRO A 260 14.01 -2.08 32.91
N VAL A 261 13.22 -1.18 32.33
CA VAL A 261 11.86 -0.86 32.81
C VAL A 261 10.85 -1.17 31.73
N GLU A 262 10.35 -2.41 31.70
CA GLU A 262 9.52 -2.94 30.62
C GLU A 262 8.15 -2.26 30.48
N TYR A 263 7.53 -1.82 31.59
CA TYR A 263 6.20 -1.22 31.55
C TYR A 263 6.12 0.07 30.72
N THR A 264 7.25 0.71 30.41
CA THR A 264 7.30 1.90 29.55
C THR A 264 7.18 1.53 28.06
N SER A 265 7.30 0.23 27.72
CA SER A 265 7.17 -0.28 26.36
C SER A 265 8.06 0.51 25.37
N TYR A 266 7.60 0.75 24.15
CA TYR A 266 8.31 1.58 23.16
C TYR A 266 8.20 3.10 23.42
N HIS A 267 7.60 3.53 24.53
CA HIS A 267 7.43 4.97 24.82
C HIS A 267 8.71 5.61 25.36
N ASN A 268 9.63 4.83 25.93
CA ASN A 268 10.90 5.33 26.49
C ASN A 268 12.13 4.60 25.91
N LEU A 269 12.42 4.82 24.62
CA LEU A 269 13.58 4.20 23.96
C LEU A 269 14.92 4.68 24.53
N GLY A 270 14.96 5.84 25.21
CA GLY A 270 16.17 6.34 25.86
C GLY A 270 16.67 5.49 27.02
N SER A 271 15.85 4.57 27.55
CA SER A 271 16.23 3.62 28.59
C SER A 271 16.89 2.34 28.07
N ASN A 272 16.94 2.09 26.76
CA ASN A 272 17.69 0.99 26.21
C ASN A 272 19.19 1.14 26.50
N THR A 273 19.85 0.06 26.92
CA THR A 273 21.25 0.07 27.31
C THR A 273 22.17 -0.61 26.30
N GLU A 274 21.61 -1.35 25.35
CA GLU A 274 22.35 -2.13 24.36
C GLU A 274 21.85 -1.89 22.94
N ASN A 275 22.73 -2.11 21.97
CA ASN A 275 22.40 -2.13 20.54
C ASN A 275 21.56 -0.94 20.06
N ILE A 276 21.83 0.24 20.61
CA ILE A 276 21.13 1.47 20.22
C ILE A 276 21.45 1.76 18.76
N LYS A 277 20.39 1.85 17.93
CA LYS A 277 20.50 2.16 16.51
C LYS A 277 19.62 3.33 16.18
N ILE A 278 20.19 4.30 15.48
CA ILE A 278 19.50 5.46 14.92
C ILE A 278 19.74 5.43 13.41
N GLY A 279 18.66 5.48 12.65
CA GLY A 279 18.74 5.51 11.19
C GLY A 279 17.85 6.61 10.63
N SER A 280 18.29 7.20 9.53
CA SER A 280 17.46 8.13 8.77
C SER A 280 17.71 7.98 7.27
N SER A 281 16.71 8.30 6.47
CA SER A 281 16.85 8.46 5.04
C SER A 281 15.98 9.61 4.54
N PHE A 282 16.50 10.34 3.59
CA PHE A 282 15.81 11.46 2.97
C PHE A 282 15.91 11.35 1.46
N GLU A 283 14.78 11.49 0.78
CA GLU A 283 14.69 11.50 -0.68
C GLU A 283 13.86 12.70 -1.12
N ASN A 284 14.40 13.49 -2.03
CA ASN A 284 13.68 14.59 -2.65
C ASN A 284 13.97 14.60 -4.14
N TRP A 285 12.93 14.72 -4.96
CA TRP A 285 13.10 14.86 -6.40
C TRP A 285 11.96 15.66 -7.01
N ALA A 286 12.24 16.21 -8.18
CA ALA A 286 11.28 16.93 -8.99
C ALA A 286 11.36 16.46 -10.44
N LEU A 287 10.22 16.47 -11.12
CA LEU A 287 10.05 16.23 -12.55
C LEU A 287 9.35 17.43 -13.17
N ALA A 288 9.71 17.75 -14.39
CA ALA A 288 8.99 18.69 -15.24
C ALA A 288 8.89 18.12 -16.64
N SER A 289 7.72 18.21 -17.26
CA SER A 289 7.49 17.66 -18.59
C SER A 289 6.68 18.61 -19.44
N VAL A 290 6.98 18.61 -20.73
CA VAL A 290 6.15 19.28 -21.75
C VAL A 290 5.85 18.27 -22.84
N LEU A 291 4.56 18.16 -23.21
CA LEU A 291 4.08 17.32 -24.30
C LEU A 291 3.28 18.14 -25.29
N GLY A 292 3.63 18.04 -26.57
CA GLY A 292 2.80 18.46 -27.70
C GLY A 292 2.29 17.23 -28.43
N ARG A 293 0.98 17.13 -28.68
CA ARG A 293 0.37 16.04 -29.43
C ARG A 293 -0.60 16.57 -30.45
N LEU A 294 -0.48 16.07 -31.67
CA LEU A 294 -1.39 16.33 -32.78
C LEU A 294 -2.08 15.02 -33.19
N ARG A 295 -3.38 15.06 -33.27
CA ARG A 295 -4.25 13.99 -33.80
C ARG A 295 -5.06 14.55 -34.94
N TYR A 296 -4.93 13.95 -36.10
CA TYR A 296 -5.65 14.36 -37.27
C TYR A 296 -6.31 13.17 -37.92
N ASN A 297 -7.57 13.32 -38.36
CA ASN A 297 -8.21 12.34 -39.21
C ASN A 297 -8.90 13.00 -40.40
N TYR A 298 -8.88 12.28 -41.51
CA TYR A 298 -9.56 12.66 -42.74
C TYR A 298 -10.62 11.60 -43.09
N LYS A 299 -11.87 12.07 -43.26
CA LYS A 299 -13.05 11.23 -43.60
C LYS A 299 -13.29 10.07 -42.61
N ASN A 300 -12.77 10.13 -41.40
CA ASN A 300 -12.76 9.02 -40.44
C ASN A 300 -12.14 7.71 -41.00
N LYS A 301 -11.31 7.82 -42.05
CA LYS A 301 -10.60 6.71 -42.67
C LYS A 301 -9.11 6.73 -42.45
N TYR A 302 -8.49 7.90 -42.56
CA TYR A 302 -7.05 8.10 -42.43
C TYR A 302 -6.75 8.86 -41.16
N TYR A 303 -5.92 8.27 -40.30
CA TYR A 303 -5.59 8.83 -38.98
C TYR A 303 -4.10 9.03 -38.87
N PHE A 304 -3.70 10.20 -38.39
CA PHE A 304 -2.32 10.59 -38.11
C PHE A 304 -2.23 11.05 -36.67
N ASN A 305 -1.20 10.57 -35.97
CA ASN A 305 -0.91 10.95 -34.59
C ASN A 305 0.59 11.20 -34.47
N ILE A 306 0.97 12.39 -33.97
CA ILE A 306 2.35 12.79 -33.73
C ILE A 306 2.41 13.34 -32.31
N ALA A 307 3.43 12.95 -31.54
CA ALA A 307 3.66 13.54 -30.22
C ALA A 307 5.16 13.73 -29.98
N PHE A 308 5.46 14.82 -29.31
CA PHE A 308 6.78 15.16 -28.78
C PHE A 308 6.65 15.39 -27.27
N ARG A 309 7.39 14.60 -26.50
CA ARG A 309 7.48 14.77 -25.06
C ARG A 309 8.94 15.08 -24.69
N THR A 310 9.13 16.03 -23.80
CA THR A 310 10.41 16.25 -23.13
C THR A 310 10.20 16.18 -21.62
N ASP A 311 11.06 15.40 -20.96
CA ASP A 311 11.02 15.17 -19.53
C ASP A 311 12.35 15.60 -18.90
N GLY A 312 12.25 16.39 -17.85
CA GLY A 312 13.38 16.79 -17.03
C GLY A 312 13.28 16.20 -15.62
N SER A 313 14.35 15.59 -15.14
CA SER A 313 14.41 14.96 -13.82
C SER A 313 15.58 15.48 -12.99
N SER A 314 15.28 15.87 -11.76
CA SER A 314 16.31 16.26 -10.78
C SER A 314 17.19 15.10 -10.29
N ARG A 315 16.79 13.85 -10.58
CA ARG A 315 17.56 12.64 -10.24
C ARG A 315 18.73 12.38 -11.16
N LEU A 316 18.72 12.98 -12.35
CA LEU A 316 19.77 12.81 -13.35
C LEU A 316 20.89 13.82 -13.13
N ALA A 317 22.09 13.44 -13.58
CA ALA A 317 23.29 14.28 -13.46
C ALA A 317 23.10 15.61 -14.19
N LYS A 318 23.72 16.66 -13.65
CA LYS A 318 23.72 17.99 -14.23
C LYS A 318 24.20 17.95 -15.69
N GLY A 319 23.43 18.53 -16.60
CA GLY A 319 23.70 18.49 -18.05
C GLY A 319 22.96 17.37 -18.80
N ASN A 320 22.52 16.32 -18.12
CA ASN A 320 21.77 15.19 -18.70
C ASN A 320 20.34 15.05 -18.13
N GLN A 321 19.81 16.11 -17.56
CA GLN A 321 18.54 16.08 -16.84
C GLN A 321 17.32 15.99 -17.76
N TRP A 322 17.47 16.37 -19.03
CA TRP A 322 16.38 16.43 -20.00
C TRP A 322 16.53 15.37 -21.09
N ALA A 323 15.43 14.72 -21.42
CA ALA A 323 15.35 13.77 -22.51
C ALA A 323 14.11 14.05 -23.38
N VAL A 324 14.20 13.70 -24.68
CA VAL A 324 13.14 13.93 -25.67
C VAL A 324 12.64 12.59 -26.20
N PHE A 325 11.32 12.45 -26.29
CA PHE A 325 10.64 11.23 -26.67
C PHE A 325 9.66 11.52 -27.83
N PRO A 326 10.12 11.50 -29.09
CA PRO A 326 9.23 11.61 -30.23
C PRO A 326 8.48 10.31 -30.48
N SER A 327 7.22 10.43 -30.91
CA SER A 327 6.41 9.31 -31.35
C SER A 327 5.47 9.71 -32.46
N GLY A 328 5.10 8.75 -33.32
CA GLY A 328 4.17 8.98 -34.39
C GLY A 328 3.50 7.69 -34.86
N GLY A 329 2.32 7.82 -35.44
CA GLY A 329 1.58 6.68 -35.93
C GLY A 329 0.58 7.09 -36.99
N VAL A 330 0.34 6.17 -37.91
CA VAL A 330 -0.68 6.30 -38.94
C VAL A 330 -1.61 5.10 -38.87
N SER A 331 -2.89 5.32 -39.16
CA SER A 331 -3.81 4.22 -39.32
C SER A 331 -4.81 4.47 -40.45
N TRP A 332 -5.18 3.40 -41.12
CA TRP A 332 -6.09 3.39 -42.23
C TRP A 332 -7.24 2.42 -42.01
N SER A 333 -8.46 2.95 -42.04
CA SER A 333 -9.70 2.17 -41.95
C SER A 333 -10.06 1.63 -43.36
N MET A 334 -9.48 0.48 -43.67
CA MET A 334 -9.64 -0.11 -45.01
C MET A 334 -11.08 -0.54 -45.30
N LYS A 335 -11.82 -0.97 -44.25
CA LYS A 335 -13.23 -1.37 -44.43
C LYS A 335 -14.12 -0.27 -44.95
N ASP A 336 -13.78 1.00 -44.66
CA ASP A 336 -14.58 2.16 -45.06
C ASP A 336 -14.29 2.62 -46.50
N GLU A 337 -13.40 1.91 -47.22
CA GLU A 337 -13.07 2.20 -48.60
C GLU A 337 -14.08 1.58 -49.59
N SER A 338 -14.22 2.23 -50.75
CA SER A 338 -15.18 1.81 -51.78
C SER A 338 -14.94 0.37 -52.28
N PHE A 339 -13.68 -0.06 -52.31
CA PHE A 339 -13.34 -1.42 -52.75
C PHE A 339 -13.71 -2.51 -51.75
N MET A 340 -13.98 -2.15 -50.47
CA MET A 340 -14.39 -3.05 -49.40
C MET A 340 -15.91 -3.08 -49.15
N GLN A 341 -16.69 -2.24 -49.81
CA GLN A 341 -18.15 -2.13 -49.56
C GLN A 341 -18.89 -3.44 -49.78
N ASN A 342 -18.49 -4.23 -50.79
CA ASN A 342 -19.11 -5.52 -51.13
C ASN A 342 -18.59 -6.72 -50.29
N VAL A 343 -17.65 -6.50 -49.39
CA VAL A 343 -17.08 -7.54 -48.52
C VAL A 343 -17.85 -7.60 -47.20
N ASN A 344 -19.02 -8.25 -47.21
CA ASN A 344 -19.98 -8.21 -46.09
C ASN A 344 -19.59 -9.08 -44.91
N TRP A 345 -18.64 -10.00 -45.05
CA TRP A 345 -18.17 -10.88 -43.96
C TRP A 345 -17.09 -10.23 -43.09
N ILE A 346 -16.53 -9.07 -43.49
CA ILE A 346 -15.61 -8.27 -42.68
C ILE A 346 -16.34 -7.03 -42.19
N ASN A 347 -16.52 -6.93 -40.89
CA ASN A 347 -17.16 -5.77 -40.24
C ASN A 347 -16.18 -4.61 -40.00
N SER A 348 -14.91 -4.91 -39.73
CA SER A 348 -13.86 -3.90 -39.47
C SER A 348 -12.51 -4.42 -39.98
N LEU A 349 -11.80 -3.58 -40.74
CA LEU A 349 -10.43 -3.83 -41.14
C LEU A 349 -9.65 -2.53 -41.08
N LYS A 350 -8.68 -2.47 -40.11
CA LYS A 350 -7.86 -1.29 -39.90
C LYS A 350 -6.38 -1.65 -39.81
N LEU A 351 -5.59 -1.05 -40.69
CA LEU A 351 -4.13 -1.14 -40.66
C LEU A 351 -3.57 -0.03 -39.78
N ARG A 352 -2.58 -0.33 -38.92
CA ARG A 352 -1.90 0.64 -38.08
C ARG A 352 -0.40 0.41 -38.06
N VAL A 353 0.36 1.50 -38.14
CA VAL A 353 1.82 1.50 -37.99
C VAL A 353 2.17 2.64 -37.04
N SER A 354 3.01 2.37 -36.08
CA SER A 354 3.49 3.38 -35.14
C SER A 354 4.94 3.15 -34.76
N TYR A 355 5.64 4.23 -34.47
CA TYR A 355 7.00 4.25 -33.96
C TYR A 355 7.10 5.28 -32.83
N GLY A 356 7.91 4.99 -31.84
CA GLY A 356 8.17 5.94 -30.75
C GLY A 356 9.38 5.53 -29.92
N THR A 357 9.97 6.49 -29.28
CA THR A 357 11.03 6.31 -28.30
C THR A 357 10.49 6.49 -26.89
N VAL A 358 10.98 5.70 -25.95
CA VAL A 358 10.65 5.78 -24.52
C VAL A 358 11.95 5.85 -23.71
N GLY A 359 11.88 6.52 -22.56
CA GLY A 359 12.99 6.53 -21.60
C GLY A 359 12.90 5.33 -20.66
N ASN A 360 14.05 4.86 -20.21
CA ASN A 360 14.19 3.88 -19.11
C ASN A 360 14.55 4.62 -17.84
#